data_64a7bc0f82e6a54a40775530af5199e1
#
_entry.id   64a7bc0f82e6a54a40775530af5199e1
#
_cell.length_a   1.000
_cell.length_b   1.000
_cell.length_c   1.000
_cell.angle_alpha   90.00
_cell.angle_beta   90.00
_cell.angle_gamma   90.00
#
_symmetry.space_group_name_H-M   'P 1'
#
loop_
_entity.id
_entity.type
_entity.pdbx_description
1 polymer ?
#
loop_
_entity_poly.entity_id
_entity_poly.type
_entity_poly.pdbx_seq_one_letter_code
_entity_poly.pdbx_strand_id
1 'polypeptide(L)'
;MLTRTTTALAPVRAELLRRAETEADTVLAAAEADARRTTEDAEARARDILDHARAQGRADGASQRAAELTRVRRDLRTADLEVRRQAYEHLRDEAVEAVRRLRDAPDYPELLERLTTRARELLGPDAVVTEHPAGGIVAETATRRLDLTLATVAVRAFERVAADVERLWTT
;
A
#
# COMPACT_ATOMS: atom_id res chain seq x y z
N MET A 1 -60.82 72.19 46.47
CA MET A 1 -61.36 71.49 45.25
C MET A 1 -60.42 70.41 44.74
N LEU A 2 -59.11 70.54 44.81
CA LEU A 2 -58.14 69.57 44.30
C LEU A 2 -58.21 68.17 44.96
N THR A 3 -58.45 68.04 46.21
CA THR A 3 -58.55 66.80 46.99
C THR A 3 -59.76 65.88 46.61
N ARG A 4 -60.87 66.45 46.16
CA ARG A 4 -62.05 65.69 45.71
C ARG A 4 -61.80 65.04 44.31
N THR A 5 -61.10 65.78 43.45
CA THR A 5 -60.80 65.28 42.12
C THR A 5 -59.79 64.13 42.17
N THR A 6 -58.77 64.23 43.04
CA THR A 6 -57.75 63.14 43.25
C THR A 6 -58.42 61.87 43.81
N THR A 7 -59.35 62.00 44.73
CA THR A 7 -60.06 60.82 45.28
C THR A 7 -61.00 60.18 44.25
N ALA A 8 -61.67 60.94 43.42
CA ALA A 8 -62.55 60.40 42.33
C ALA A 8 -61.77 59.68 41.23
N LEU A 9 -60.50 60.06 40.97
CA LEU A 9 -59.63 59.40 39.96
C LEU A 9 -58.84 58.21 40.50
N ALA A 10 -58.83 57.96 41.83
CA ALA A 10 -58.08 56.86 42.47
C ALA A 10 -58.41 55.48 41.84
N PRO A 11 -59.68 55.07 41.59
CA PRO A 11 -59.98 53.78 41.00
C PRO A 11 -59.48 53.65 39.56
N VAL A 12 -59.53 54.70 38.77
CA VAL A 12 -59.04 54.71 37.39
C VAL A 12 -57.50 54.50 37.36
N ARG A 13 -56.83 55.25 38.26
CA ARG A 13 -55.38 55.10 38.40
C ARG A 13 -54.97 53.66 38.84
N ALA A 14 -55.69 53.10 39.79
CA ALA A 14 -55.47 51.73 40.26
C ALA A 14 -55.65 50.73 39.11
N GLU A 15 -56.71 50.91 38.32
CA GLU A 15 -56.98 50.02 37.18
C GLU A 15 -55.91 50.16 36.06
N LEU A 16 -55.42 51.37 35.76
CA LEU A 16 -54.36 51.60 34.80
C LEU A 16 -53.03 50.99 35.26
N LEU A 17 -52.72 51.10 36.57
CA LEU A 17 -51.51 50.48 37.15
C LEU A 17 -51.60 48.97 37.05
N ARG A 18 -52.76 48.38 37.43
CA ARG A 18 -52.98 46.93 37.34
C ARG A 18 -52.86 46.41 35.92
N ARG A 19 -53.38 47.14 34.92
CA ARG A 19 -53.21 46.81 33.50
C ARG A 19 -51.76 46.88 33.05
N ALA A 20 -51.06 47.95 33.44
CA ALA A 20 -49.65 48.13 33.09
C ALA A 20 -48.78 47.00 33.71
N GLU A 21 -49.03 46.63 34.98
CA GLU A 21 -48.37 45.49 35.63
C GLU A 21 -48.62 44.17 34.89
N THR A 22 -49.92 43.88 34.56
CA THR A 22 -50.27 42.67 33.81
C THR A 22 -49.62 42.63 32.42
N GLU A 23 -49.55 43.76 31.74
CA GLU A 23 -48.87 43.84 30.42
C GLU A 23 -47.35 43.67 30.55
N ALA A 24 -46.74 44.30 31.56
CA ALA A 24 -45.33 44.08 31.86
C ALA A 24 -44.98 42.63 32.16
N ASP A 25 -45.79 41.96 33.00
CA ASP A 25 -45.61 40.53 33.32
C ASP A 25 -45.74 39.64 32.07
N THR A 26 -46.69 39.99 31.17
CA THR A 26 -46.88 39.26 29.91
C THR A 26 -45.67 39.42 28.97
N VAL A 27 -45.12 40.63 28.86
CA VAL A 27 -43.93 40.92 28.07
C VAL A 27 -42.71 40.20 28.65
N LEU A 28 -42.51 40.23 29.95
CA LEU A 28 -41.42 39.54 30.62
C LEU A 28 -41.50 38.01 30.43
N ALA A 29 -42.70 37.44 30.63
CA ALA A 29 -42.91 35.99 30.41
C ALA A 29 -42.60 35.57 28.95
N ALA A 30 -43.01 36.41 27.98
CA ALA A 30 -42.73 36.15 26.56
C ALA A 30 -41.23 36.26 26.27
N ALA A 31 -40.53 37.26 26.80
CA ALA A 31 -39.10 37.42 26.65
C ALA A 31 -38.29 36.29 27.25
N GLU A 32 -38.67 35.82 28.44
CA GLU A 32 -38.08 34.66 29.07
C GLU A 32 -38.28 33.35 28.31
N ALA A 33 -39.49 33.16 27.71
CA ALA A 33 -39.77 32.02 26.88
C ALA A 33 -38.96 32.03 25.58
N ASP A 34 -38.78 33.19 24.97
CA ASP A 34 -37.91 33.37 23.77
C ASP A 34 -36.44 33.15 24.09
N ALA A 35 -35.98 33.66 25.23
CA ALA A 35 -34.60 33.42 25.69
C ALA A 35 -34.31 31.94 25.92
N ARG A 36 -35.25 31.23 26.60
CA ARG A 36 -35.14 29.77 26.76
C ARG A 36 -35.08 29.02 25.43
N ARG A 37 -36.00 29.30 24.50
CA ARG A 37 -36.01 28.68 23.17
C ARG A 37 -34.70 28.94 22.44
N THR A 38 -34.22 30.17 22.48
CA THR A 38 -32.95 30.51 21.81
C THR A 38 -31.77 29.71 22.37
N THR A 39 -31.72 29.54 23.69
CA THR A 39 -30.68 28.73 24.36
C THR A 39 -30.79 27.24 24.02
N GLU A 40 -32.00 26.69 24.08
CA GLU A 40 -32.26 25.28 23.73
C GLU A 40 -31.90 24.97 22.26
N ASP A 41 -32.27 25.86 21.34
CA ASP A 41 -31.92 25.72 19.94
C ASP A 41 -30.40 25.82 19.70
N ALA A 42 -29.71 26.69 20.42
CA ALA A 42 -28.24 26.82 20.33
C ALA A 42 -27.55 25.57 20.88
N GLU A 43 -28.01 25.02 21.98
CA GLU A 43 -27.49 23.78 22.55
C GLU A 43 -27.74 22.56 21.65
N ALA A 44 -28.93 22.49 21.02
CA ALA A 44 -29.23 21.43 20.07
C ALA A 44 -28.28 21.48 18.86
N ARG A 45 -28.12 22.66 18.27
CA ARG A 45 -27.16 22.86 17.15
C ARG A 45 -25.72 22.52 17.55
N ALA A 46 -25.30 22.92 18.76
CA ALA A 46 -23.96 22.59 19.24
C ALA A 46 -23.75 21.07 19.36
N ARG A 47 -24.75 20.34 19.87
CA ARG A 47 -24.71 18.86 19.94
C ARG A 47 -24.62 18.24 18.57
N ASP A 48 -25.45 18.67 17.61
CA ASP A 48 -25.42 18.17 16.24
C ASP A 48 -24.08 18.39 15.55
N ILE A 49 -23.49 19.58 15.73
CA ILE A 49 -22.15 19.89 15.18
C ILE A 49 -21.09 18.96 15.78
N LEU A 50 -21.10 18.75 17.10
CA LEU A 50 -20.15 17.87 17.78
C LEU A 50 -20.31 16.40 17.33
N ASP A 51 -21.52 15.92 17.20
CA ASP A 51 -21.78 14.54 16.79
C ASP A 51 -21.40 14.32 15.33
N HIS A 52 -21.67 15.28 14.45
CA HIS A 52 -21.22 15.24 13.07
C HIS A 52 -19.69 15.25 12.98
N ALA A 53 -19.01 16.15 13.71
CA ALA A 53 -17.56 16.21 13.74
C ALA A 53 -16.91 14.91 14.26
N ARG A 54 -17.50 14.30 15.30
CA ARG A 54 -17.04 12.99 15.82
C ARG A 54 -17.25 11.86 14.81
N ALA A 55 -18.38 11.85 14.11
CA ALA A 55 -18.66 10.85 13.08
C ALA A 55 -17.66 10.98 11.91
N GLN A 56 -17.45 12.19 11.45
CA GLN A 56 -16.46 12.50 10.41
C GLN A 56 -15.05 12.08 10.82
N GLY A 57 -14.60 12.48 12.04
CA GLY A 57 -13.28 12.11 12.54
C GLY A 57 -13.06 10.60 12.67
N ARG A 58 -14.12 9.85 13.06
CA ARG A 58 -14.04 8.36 13.07
C ARG A 58 -13.91 7.78 11.67
N ALA A 59 -14.66 8.30 10.70
CA ALA A 59 -14.60 7.86 9.30
C ALA A 59 -13.22 8.15 8.68
N ASP A 60 -12.71 9.35 8.85
CA ASP A 60 -11.39 9.78 8.35
C ASP A 60 -10.27 8.94 8.97
N GLY A 61 -10.32 8.73 10.30
CA GLY A 61 -9.36 7.90 11.00
C GLY A 61 -9.41 6.42 10.56
N ALA A 62 -10.58 5.88 10.25
CA ALA A 62 -10.72 4.53 9.70
C ALA A 62 -10.12 4.44 8.28
N SER A 63 -10.39 5.42 7.44
CA SER A 63 -9.84 5.52 6.08
C SER A 63 -8.31 5.61 6.09
N GLN A 64 -7.75 6.47 6.93
CA GLN A 64 -6.30 6.60 7.07
C GLN A 64 -5.63 5.31 7.52
N ARG A 65 -6.20 4.63 8.53
CA ARG A 65 -5.67 3.32 8.99
C ARG A 65 -5.73 2.26 7.89
N ALA A 66 -6.81 2.20 7.11
CA ALA A 66 -6.92 1.26 5.99
C ALA A 66 -5.87 1.53 4.90
N ALA A 67 -5.65 2.81 4.57
CA ALA A 67 -4.61 3.21 3.62
C ALA A 67 -3.20 2.85 4.11
N GLU A 68 -2.89 3.10 5.38
CA GLU A 68 -1.60 2.76 5.98
C GLU A 68 -1.35 1.25 6.01
N LEU A 69 -2.33 0.45 6.41
CA LEU A 69 -2.23 -1.02 6.35
C LEU A 69 -1.98 -1.53 4.92
N THR A 70 -2.62 -0.92 3.93
CA THR A 70 -2.41 -1.27 2.52
C THR A 70 -0.99 -0.94 2.08
N ARG A 71 -0.46 0.21 2.50
CA ARG A 71 0.92 0.63 2.24
C ARG A 71 1.92 -0.35 2.87
N VAL A 72 1.78 -0.63 4.17
CA VAL A 72 2.67 -1.56 4.88
C VAL A 72 2.67 -2.96 4.23
N ARG A 73 1.49 -3.48 3.85
CA ARG A 73 1.42 -4.77 3.14
C ARG A 73 2.14 -4.75 1.80
N ARG A 74 2.07 -3.64 1.06
CA ARG A 74 2.79 -3.48 -0.21
C ARG A 74 4.29 -3.44 0.00
N ASP A 75 4.75 -2.68 0.99
CA ASP A 75 6.17 -2.54 1.31
C ASP A 75 6.78 -3.88 1.77
N LEU A 76 6.06 -4.63 2.62
CA LEU A 76 6.46 -5.99 3.03
C LEU A 76 6.54 -6.95 1.84
N ARG A 77 5.56 -6.92 0.91
CA ARG A 77 5.62 -7.76 -0.29
C ARG A 77 6.79 -7.40 -1.19
N THR A 78 7.09 -6.12 -1.35
CA THR A 78 8.26 -5.66 -2.13
C THR A 78 9.56 -6.13 -1.49
N ALA A 79 9.70 -6.02 -0.17
CA ALA A 79 10.88 -6.49 0.55
C ALA A 79 11.04 -8.02 0.44
N ASP A 80 9.96 -8.80 0.57
CA ASP A 80 9.98 -10.27 0.41
C ASP A 80 10.44 -10.68 -1.00
N LEU A 81 9.89 -10.04 -2.03
CA LEU A 81 10.28 -10.32 -3.42
C LEU A 81 11.75 -9.94 -3.68
N GLU A 82 12.24 -8.86 -3.10
CA GLU A 82 13.64 -8.46 -3.23
C GLU A 82 14.60 -9.47 -2.58
N VAL A 83 14.28 -9.97 -1.40
CA VAL A 83 15.06 -11.01 -0.72
C VAL A 83 15.07 -12.30 -1.55
N ARG A 84 13.92 -12.71 -2.10
CA ARG A 84 13.85 -13.90 -2.98
C ARG A 84 14.68 -13.72 -4.25
N ARG A 85 14.63 -12.54 -4.87
CA ARG A 85 15.45 -12.22 -6.04
C ARG A 85 16.93 -12.33 -5.73
N GLN A 86 17.39 -11.75 -4.63
CA GLN A 86 18.78 -11.81 -4.22
C GLN A 86 19.24 -13.25 -3.95
N ALA A 87 18.42 -14.04 -3.25
CA ALA A 87 18.71 -15.43 -2.99
C ALA A 87 18.79 -16.27 -4.27
N TYR A 88 17.88 -16.03 -5.23
CA TYR A 88 17.90 -16.69 -6.55
C TYR A 88 19.16 -16.34 -7.35
N GLU A 89 19.53 -15.06 -7.40
CA GLU A 89 20.74 -14.60 -8.09
C GLU A 89 22.01 -15.22 -7.47
N HIS A 90 22.08 -15.23 -6.16
CA HIS A 90 23.19 -15.85 -5.45
C HIS A 90 23.33 -17.36 -5.76
N LEU A 91 22.22 -18.09 -5.69
CA LEU A 91 22.20 -19.52 -6.00
C LEU A 91 22.61 -19.79 -7.46
N ARG A 92 22.14 -18.95 -8.40
CA ARG A 92 22.52 -19.04 -9.82
C ARG A 92 24.03 -18.82 -10.00
N ASP A 93 24.58 -17.81 -9.35
CA ASP A 93 26.00 -17.48 -9.47
C ASP A 93 26.88 -18.58 -8.84
N GLU A 94 26.48 -19.13 -7.70
CA GLU A 94 27.16 -20.29 -7.11
C GLU A 94 27.11 -21.53 -8.03
N ALA A 95 25.96 -21.79 -8.67
CA ALA A 95 25.82 -22.88 -9.61
C ALA A 95 26.75 -22.69 -10.84
N VAL A 96 26.83 -21.46 -11.37
CA VAL A 96 27.74 -21.13 -12.47
C VAL A 96 29.19 -21.35 -12.06
N GLU A 97 29.59 -20.89 -10.87
CA GLU A 97 30.96 -21.08 -10.38
C GLU A 97 31.29 -22.57 -10.09
N ALA A 98 30.32 -23.34 -9.61
CA ALA A 98 30.49 -24.77 -9.43
C ALA A 98 30.72 -25.51 -10.76
N VAL A 99 29.98 -25.14 -11.82
CA VAL A 99 30.16 -25.72 -13.16
C VAL A 99 31.49 -25.26 -13.78
N ARG A 100 31.92 -24.02 -13.60
CA ARG A 100 33.23 -23.53 -14.07
C ARG A 100 34.40 -24.32 -13.51
N ARG A 101 34.32 -24.76 -12.25
CA ARG A 101 35.35 -25.62 -11.62
C ARG A 101 35.50 -27.00 -12.30
N LEU A 102 34.52 -27.45 -13.09
CA LEU A 102 34.65 -28.69 -13.90
C LEU A 102 35.80 -28.59 -14.90
N ARG A 103 36.26 -27.41 -15.27
CA ARG A 103 37.45 -27.24 -16.11
C ARG A 103 38.69 -27.88 -15.53
N ASP A 104 38.80 -27.89 -14.21
CA ASP A 104 39.98 -28.42 -13.49
C ASP A 104 39.74 -29.90 -13.07
N ALA A 105 38.62 -30.48 -13.42
CA ALA A 105 38.26 -31.84 -13.10
C ALA A 105 38.95 -32.86 -14.05
N PRO A 106 39.29 -34.07 -13.58
CA PRO A 106 39.95 -35.08 -14.39
C PRO A 106 39.16 -35.54 -15.62
N ASP A 107 37.85 -35.49 -15.55
CA ASP A 107 36.89 -35.89 -16.59
C ASP A 107 36.50 -34.75 -17.57
N TYR A 108 37.16 -33.58 -17.41
CA TYR A 108 36.90 -32.43 -18.30
C TYR A 108 37.14 -32.72 -19.79
N PRO A 109 38.19 -33.49 -20.23
CA PRO A 109 38.37 -33.86 -21.63
C PRO A 109 37.17 -34.63 -22.19
N GLU A 110 36.59 -35.56 -21.44
CA GLU A 110 35.39 -36.29 -21.83
C GLU A 110 34.20 -35.38 -22.00
N LEU A 111 34.04 -34.36 -21.13
CA LEU A 111 33.01 -33.35 -21.23
C LEU A 111 33.18 -32.54 -22.56
N LEU A 112 34.41 -32.12 -22.90
CA LEU A 112 34.70 -31.41 -24.14
C LEU A 112 34.34 -32.24 -25.39
N GLU A 113 34.65 -33.53 -25.39
CA GLU A 113 34.27 -34.43 -26.48
C GLU A 113 32.74 -34.52 -26.66
N ARG A 114 32.01 -34.64 -25.56
CA ARG A 114 30.53 -34.66 -25.56
C ARG A 114 29.94 -33.34 -26.07
N LEU A 115 30.51 -32.21 -25.63
CA LEU A 115 30.06 -30.88 -26.09
C LEU A 115 30.37 -30.70 -27.59
N THR A 116 31.54 -31.15 -28.05
CA THR A 116 31.93 -31.09 -29.45
C THR A 116 31.03 -31.94 -30.33
N THR A 117 30.73 -33.16 -29.93
CA THR A 117 29.78 -34.05 -30.62
C THR A 117 28.41 -33.37 -30.70
N ARG A 118 27.94 -32.83 -29.60
CA ARG A 118 26.66 -32.13 -29.55
C ARG A 118 26.61 -30.89 -30.45
N ALA A 119 27.70 -30.14 -30.50
CA ALA A 119 27.81 -28.99 -31.40
C ALA A 119 27.71 -29.38 -32.88
N ARG A 120 28.41 -30.47 -33.28
CA ARG A 120 28.36 -30.99 -34.65
C ARG A 120 26.99 -31.56 -35.04
N GLU A 121 26.30 -32.21 -34.09
CA GLU A 121 24.91 -32.66 -34.30
C GLU A 121 23.96 -31.48 -34.59
N LEU A 122 24.14 -30.35 -33.93
CA LEU A 122 23.27 -29.18 -34.06
C LEU A 122 23.60 -28.26 -35.23
N LEU A 123 24.89 -28.12 -35.57
CA LEU A 123 25.37 -27.20 -36.59
C LEU A 123 25.77 -27.89 -37.89
N GLY A 124 26.01 -29.20 -37.86
CA GLY A 124 26.55 -29.98 -38.94
C GLY A 124 28.05 -30.31 -38.76
N PRO A 125 28.57 -31.29 -39.55
CA PRO A 125 29.93 -31.78 -39.42
C PRO A 125 31.00 -30.73 -39.72
N ASP A 126 30.66 -29.71 -40.54
CA ASP A 126 31.59 -28.65 -40.97
C ASP A 126 31.75 -27.53 -39.92
N ALA A 127 31.12 -27.65 -38.75
CA ALA A 127 31.22 -26.66 -37.71
C ALA A 127 32.66 -26.60 -37.15
N VAL A 128 33.23 -25.39 -37.14
CA VAL A 128 34.50 -25.10 -36.50
C VAL A 128 34.26 -24.99 -35.00
N VAL A 129 34.88 -25.87 -34.21
CA VAL A 129 34.76 -25.91 -32.75
C VAL A 129 36.04 -25.41 -32.11
N THR A 130 35.91 -24.45 -31.23
CA THR A 130 37.03 -23.85 -30.48
C THR A 130 36.76 -23.93 -28.97
N GLU A 131 37.74 -24.40 -28.22
CA GLU A 131 37.68 -24.38 -26.77
C GLU A 131 37.73 -22.93 -26.25
N HIS A 132 36.82 -22.61 -25.30
CA HIS A 132 36.76 -21.28 -24.71
C HIS A 132 37.73 -21.19 -23.49
N PRO A 133 38.46 -20.07 -23.32
CA PRO A 133 39.40 -19.90 -22.19
C PRO A 133 38.81 -20.09 -20.79
N ALA A 134 37.52 -19.82 -20.62
CA ALA A 134 36.81 -20.04 -19.36
C ALA A 134 36.16 -21.44 -19.24
N GLY A 135 36.54 -22.35 -20.14
CA GLY A 135 36.02 -23.72 -20.22
C GLY A 135 34.77 -23.87 -21.10
N GLY A 136 34.59 -25.10 -21.62
CA GLY A 136 33.59 -25.39 -22.63
C GLY A 136 34.01 -24.98 -24.04
N ILE A 137 33.08 -24.94 -24.99
CA ILE A 137 33.38 -24.70 -26.43
C ILE A 137 32.45 -23.63 -27.01
N VAL A 138 32.92 -23.01 -28.07
CA VAL A 138 32.13 -22.23 -29.02
C VAL A 138 32.23 -22.91 -30.40
N ALA A 139 31.09 -23.14 -31.04
CA ALA A 139 31.07 -23.74 -32.38
C ALA A 139 30.43 -22.76 -33.38
N GLU A 140 31.02 -22.64 -34.54
CA GLU A 140 30.62 -21.66 -35.58
C GLU A 140 30.54 -22.33 -36.96
N THR A 141 29.58 -21.87 -37.75
CA THR A 141 29.47 -22.08 -39.18
C THR A 141 29.39 -20.72 -39.86
N ALA A 142 29.36 -20.69 -41.18
CA ALA A 142 29.23 -19.43 -41.93
C ALA A 142 28.01 -18.57 -41.54
N THR A 143 26.94 -19.21 -41.03
CA THR A 143 25.65 -18.55 -40.74
C THR A 143 25.14 -18.70 -39.29
N ARG A 144 25.76 -19.57 -38.50
CA ARG A 144 25.27 -19.91 -37.16
C ARG A 144 26.43 -20.00 -36.16
N ARG A 145 26.17 -19.56 -34.95
CA ARG A 145 27.06 -19.70 -33.78
C ARG A 145 26.33 -20.39 -32.64
N LEU A 146 27.01 -21.31 -31.99
CA LEU A 146 26.53 -22.03 -30.82
C LEU A 146 27.51 -21.83 -29.68
N ASP A 147 27.04 -21.25 -28.59
CA ASP A 147 27.78 -21.07 -27.32
C ASP A 147 27.44 -22.22 -26.37
N LEU A 148 28.43 -23.07 -26.12
CA LEU A 148 28.43 -24.16 -25.14
C LEU A 148 29.58 -23.95 -24.14
N THR A 149 29.89 -22.71 -23.77
CA THR A 149 30.78 -22.40 -22.66
C THR A 149 30.19 -22.97 -21.34
N LEU A 150 31.03 -23.33 -20.38
CA LEU A 150 30.59 -23.87 -19.09
C LEU A 150 29.59 -22.92 -18.39
N ALA A 151 29.81 -21.62 -18.48
CA ALA A 151 28.89 -20.61 -17.96
C ALA A 151 27.51 -20.68 -18.62
N THR A 152 27.47 -20.73 -19.97
CA THR A 152 26.22 -20.82 -20.72
C THR A 152 25.46 -22.11 -20.43
N VAL A 153 26.19 -23.23 -20.36
CA VAL A 153 25.62 -24.55 -20.01
C VAL A 153 25.06 -24.53 -18.59
N ALA A 154 25.77 -23.93 -17.63
CA ALA A 154 25.32 -23.79 -16.25
C ALA A 154 24.01 -22.98 -16.16
N VAL A 155 23.97 -21.81 -16.80
CA VAL A 155 22.76 -20.95 -16.81
C VAL A 155 21.57 -21.71 -17.38
N ARG A 156 21.72 -22.36 -18.54
CA ARG A 156 20.65 -23.15 -19.15
C ARG A 156 20.22 -24.36 -18.32
N ALA A 157 21.15 -24.98 -17.60
CA ALA A 157 20.83 -26.07 -16.68
C ALA A 157 20.06 -25.55 -15.46
N PHE A 158 20.48 -24.42 -14.91
CA PHE A 158 19.81 -23.76 -13.80
C PHE A 158 18.37 -23.32 -14.15
N GLU A 159 18.18 -22.72 -15.33
CA GLU A 159 16.85 -22.35 -15.84
C GLU A 159 15.88 -23.53 -15.94
N ARG A 160 16.37 -24.72 -16.27
CA ARG A 160 15.53 -25.93 -16.31
C ARG A 160 15.03 -26.38 -14.95
N VAL A 161 15.77 -26.10 -13.89
CA VAL A 161 15.37 -26.41 -12.51
C VAL A 161 14.79 -25.21 -11.77
N ALA A 162 14.68 -24.06 -12.45
CA ALA A 162 14.17 -22.82 -11.85
C ALA A 162 12.79 -22.99 -11.21
N ALA A 163 11.89 -23.73 -11.86
CA ALA A 163 10.56 -24.02 -11.31
C ALA A 163 10.60 -24.85 -10.02
N ASP A 164 11.63 -25.66 -9.82
CA ASP A 164 11.84 -26.43 -8.59
C ASP A 164 12.37 -25.52 -7.48
N VAL A 165 13.27 -24.59 -7.83
CA VAL A 165 13.77 -23.56 -6.91
C VAL A 165 12.63 -22.65 -6.45
N GLU A 166 11.75 -22.21 -7.35
CA GLU A 166 10.58 -21.40 -6.99
C GLU A 166 9.64 -22.12 -6.01
N ARG A 167 9.49 -23.42 -6.13
CA ARG A 167 8.66 -24.21 -5.20
C ARG A 167 9.19 -24.20 -3.77
N LEU A 168 10.48 -24.02 -3.54
CA LEU A 168 11.05 -23.89 -2.20
C LEU A 168 10.54 -22.65 -1.44
N TRP A 169 10.05 -21.63 -2.18
CA TRP A 169 9.54 -20.39 -1.59
C TRP A 169 8.02 -20.39 -1.36
N THR A 170 7.31 -21.42 -1.81
CA THR A 170 5.83 -21.48 -1.74
C THR A 170 5.32 -22.35 -0.59
N THR A 171 6.20 -22.82 0.27
CA THR A 171 5.86 -23.54 1.52
C THR A 171 5.80 -22.55 2.66
#